data_a4bc0f7169ee592467d152eec0b015c9
#
_entry.id   a4bc0f7169ee592467d152eec0b015c9
#
_cell.length_a   1.000
_cell.length_b   1.000
_cell.length_c   1.000
_cell.angle_alpha   90.00
_cell.angle_beta   90.00
_cell.angle_gamma   90.00
#
_symmetry.space_group_name_H-M   'P 1'
#
loop_
_entity.id
_entity.type
_entity.pdbx_description
1 polymer ?
#
loop_
_entity_poly.entity_id
_entity_poly.type
_entity_poly.pdbx_seq_one_letter_code
_entity_poly.pdbx_strand_id
1 'polypeptide(L)'
;MKASTVQMLSSAALSASALLIPNLAQDDFGASTAEVGVVVASYSAALFVSSYIFGRYSDVHGRRMILKIGLLLTAIAAFLQVFAFNTITLEISRIFLGLCAGIYPSALLAYVYETDKKVGKFSSYGSLGFGIGTFLAGLVGVYYQIFLFSAVVMFVAFLVALHLEEIKETRQKVPFFPVKVFKRNFPIYVSIMFRHTGANMIWVIYTLFLASLGASPLIIGAIYAINAVFQFVFMQFCDRYHSAPLIVVGFIMSILTFPSYTLATIYWQIIPAQIMIALAWSTLYVGSVKYVMERNTEKGTSAGILQSVLSVSAILGALLGGVAEEIYGYHGCMYLATVIAIVGFVIFVISDRWMTKRMGKDFIATSQ
;
A
#
# COMPACT_ATOMS: atom_id res chain seq x y z
N MET A 1 15.94 -1.95 13.97
CA MET A 1 15.19 -3.21 14.20
C MET A 1 13.79 -3.00 14.74
N LYS A 2 13.56 -2.29 15.85
CA LYS A 2 12.22 -2.11 16.46
C LYS A 2 11.16 -1.57 15.48
N ALA A 3 11.48 -0.53 14.68
CA ALA A 3 10.54 0.03 13.71
C ALA A 3 10.13 -0.96 12.61
N SER A 4 11.06 -1.79 12.12
CA SER A 4 10.74 -2.87 11.15
C SER A 4 9.85 -3.95 11.78
N THR A 5 10.03 -4.24 13.08
CA THR A 5 9.14 -5.15 13.83
C THR A 5 7.73 -4.55 13.94
N VAL A 6 7.60 -3.25 14.24
CA VAL A 6 6.30 -2.56 14.25
C VAL A 6 5.64 -2.67 12.88
N GLN A 7 6.37 -2.42 11.79
CA GLN A 7 5.87 -2.54 10.43
C GLN A 7 5.38 -3.96 10.11
N MET A 8 6.15 -4.97 10.48
CA MET A 8 5.78 -6.38 10.26
C MET A 8 4.50 -6.75 11.01
N LEU A 9 4.44 -6.44 12.30
CA LEU A 9 3.29 -6.76 13.15
C LEU A 9 2.03 -6.02 12.69
N SER A 10 2.14 -4.70 12.43
CA SER A 10 0.98 -3.91 11.97
C SER A 10 0.49 -4.36 10.60
N SER A 11 1.40 -4.70 9.68
CA SER A 11 1.03 -5.24 8.37
C SER A 11 0.36 -6.60 8.49
N ALA A 12 0.86 -7.49 9.36
CA ALA A 12 0.24 -8.79 9.63
C ALA A 12 -1.18 -8.64 10.22
N ALA A 13 -1.35 -7.75 11.20
CA ALA A 13 -2.65 -7.49 11.81
C ALA A 13 -3.67 -6.98 10.79
N LEU A 14 -3.31 -5.97 10.00
CA LEU A 14 -4.23 -5.37 9.03
C LEU A 14 -4.56 -6.33 7.87
N SER A 15 -3.57 -7.07 7.36
CA SER A 15 -3.81 -8.03 6.27
C SER A 15 -4.65 -9.23 6.72
N ALA A 16 -4.43 -9.73 7.94
CA ALA A 16 -5.26 -10.79 8.50
C ALA A 16 -6.72 -10.35 8.61
N SER A 17 -6.99 -9.17 9.18
CA SER A 17 -8.37 -8.68 9.34
C SER A 17 -9.06 -8.33 8.03
N ALA A 18 -8.31 -8.13 6.94
CA ALA A 18 -8.87 -7.73 5.66
C ALA A 18 -9.25 -8.92 4.76
N LEU A 19 -8.51 -10.03 4.87
CA LEU A 19 -8.57 -11.14 3.90
C LEU A 19 -9.98 -11.72 3.72
N LEU A 20 -10.67 -11.98 4.82
CA LEU A 20 -11.96 -12.69 4.81
C LEU A 20 -13.18 -11.76 4.96
N ILE A 21 -13.02 -10.45 4.86
CA ILE A 21 -14.12 -9.48 4.94
C ILE A 21 -15.19 -9.72 3.86
N PRO A 22 -14.83 -9.95 2.58
CA PRO A 22 -15.83 -10.25 1.56
C PRO A 22 -16.67 -11.49 1.89
N ASN A 23 -16.02 -12.56 2.37
CA ASN A 23 -16.71 -13.79 2.76
C ASN A 23 -17.65 -13.57 3.95
N LEU A 24 -17.20 -12.90 5.02
CA LEU A 24 -18.03 -12.58 6.17
C LEU A 24 -19.27 -11.77 5.76
N ALA A 25 -19.08 -10.75 4.92
CA ALA A 25 -20.20 -9.91 4.46
C ALA A 25 -21.20 -10.70 3.60
N GLN A 26 -20.71 -11.53 2.69
CA GLN A 26 -21.57 -12.28 1.75
C GLN A 26 -22.17 -13.54 2.38
N ASP A 27 -21.33 -14.39 3.00
CA ASP A 27 -21.71 -15.72 3.44
C ASP A 27 -22.47 -15.68 4.77
N ASP A 28 -22.04 -14.86 5.73
CA ASP A 28 -22.63 -14.81 7.09
C ASP A 28 -23.70 -13.70 7.22
N PHE A 29 -23.53 -12.56 6.53
CA PHE A 29 -24.45 -11.40 6.66
C PHE A 29 -25.38 -11.24 5.46
N GLY A 30 -25.25 -12.07 4.42
CA GLY A 30 -26.12 -12.06 3.24
C GLY A 30 -25.98 -10.81 2.37
N ALA A 31 -24.84 -10.11 2.43
CA ALA A 31 -24.61 -8.91 1.64
C ALA A 31 -24.53 -9.22 0.15
N SER A 32 -25.11 -8.37 -0.68
CA SER A 32 -24.93 -8.41 -2.12
C SER A 32 -23.49 -8.09 -2.50
N THR A 33 -23.06 -8.46 -3.69
CA THR A 33 -21.71 -8.15 -4.20
C THR A 33 -21.43 -6.64 -4.20
N ALA A 34 -22.45 -5.82 -4.47
CA ALA A 34 -22.34 -4.36 -4.42
C ALA A 34 -22.07 -3.86 -2.98
N GLU A 35 -22.79 -4.39 -1.98
CA GLU A 35 -22.58 -4.04 -0.56
C GLU A 35 -21.21 -4.49 -0.07
N VAL A 36 -20.72 -5.67 -0.47
CA VAL A 36 -19.35 -6.11 -0.21
C VAL A 36 -18.34 -5.09 -0.76
N GLY A 37 -18.56 -4.63 -1.99
CA GLY A 37 -17.74 -3.60 -2.62
C GLY A 37 -17.72 -2.30 -1.80
N VAL A 38 -18.86 -1.87 -1.27
CA VAL A 38 -18.98 -0.68 -0.41
C VAL A 38 -18.19 -0.87 0.89
N VAL A 39 -18.34 -2.01 1.57
CA VAL A 39 -17.61 -2.31 2.82
C VAL A 39 -16.08 -2.27 2.62
N VAL A 40 -15.57 -2.77 1.50
CA VAL A 40 -14.13 -2.73 1.18
C VAL A 40 -13.68 -1.32 0.79
N ALA A 41 -14.49 -0.60 0.00
CA ALA A 41 -14.17 0.74 -0.47
C ALA A 41 -14.20 1.76 0.68
N SER A 42 -15.12 1.64 1.62
CA SER A 42 -15.29 2.55 2.77
C SER A 42 -14.05 2.57 3.68
N TYR A 43 -13.43 1.40 3.92
CA TYR A 43 -12.13 1.31 4.60
C TYR A 43 -11.04 2.10 3.87
N SER A 44 -10.93 1.92 2.56
CA SER A 44 -9.90 2.58 1.73
C SER A 44 -10.13 4.09 1.66
N ALA A 45 -11.39 4.54 1.61
CA ALA A 45 -11.74 5.96 1.65
C ALA A 45 -11.39 6.60 3.00
N ALA A 46 -11.68 5.91 4.10
CA ALA A 46 -11.32 6.35 5.45
C ALA A 46 -9.79 6.42 5.63
N LEU A 47 -9.07 5.41 5.13
CA LEU A 47 -7.62 5.37 5.13
C LEU A 47 -7.01 6.53 4.32
N PHE A 48 -7.59 6.85 3.15
CA PHE A 48 -7.18 7.98 2.32
C PHE A 48 -7.22 9.29 3.10
N VAL A 49 -8.39 9.61 3.70
CA VAL A 49 -8.59 10.85 4.45
C VAL A 49 -7.64 10.93 5.64
N SER A 50 -7.55 9.86 6.42
CA SER A 50 -6.72 9.80 7.61
C SER A 50 -5.23 9.93 7.28
N SER A 51 -4.73 9.22 6.27
CA SER A 51 -3.31 9.27 5.89
C SER A 51 -2.90 10.67 5.43
N TYR A 52 -3.76 11.38 4.73
CA TYR A 52 -3.52 12.77 4.34
C TYR A 52 -3.41 13.70 5.55
N ILE A 53 -4.40 13.64 6.45
CA ILE A 53 -4.48 14.52 7.62
C ILE A 53 -3.30 14.25 8.57
N PHE A 54 -3.11 12.99 8.96
CA PHE A 54 -2.14 12.62 9.98
C PHE A 54 -0.70 12.55 9.46
N GLY A 55 -0.49 12.40 8.15
CA GLY A 55 0.82 12.61 7.54
C GLY A 55 1.33 14.03 7.81
N ARG A 56 0.49 15.04 7.56
CA ARG A 56 0.78 16.44 7.90
C ARG A 56 0.90 16.64 9.40
N TYR A 57 -0.04 16.09 10.17
CA TYR A 57 -0.10 16.28 11.63
C TYR A 57 1.17 15.76 12.32
N SER A 58 1.79 14.71 11.78
CA SER A 58 3.04 14.14 12.28
C SER A 58 4.25 15.09 12.12
N ASP A 59 4.29 15.88 11.04
CA ASP A 59 5.34 16.88 10.83
C ASP A 59 5.16 18.11 11.76
N VAL A 60 3.91 18.41 12.15
CA VAL A 60 3.59 19.60 12.98
C VAL A 60 3.72 19.31 14.48
N HIS A 61 3.23 18.14 14.94
CA HIS A 61 3.08 17.84 16.37
C HIS A 61 4.09 16.80 16.90
N GLY A 62 4.87 16.19 16.00
CA GLY A 62 5.85 15.16 16.36
C GLY A 62 5.40 13.76 15.98
N ARG A 63 6.34 12.99 15.46
CA ARG A 63 6.08 11.69 14.82
C ARG A 63 5.79 10.58 15.81
N ARG A 64 6.55 10.52 16.91
CA ARG A 64 6.42 9.45 17.90
C ARG A 64 5.07 9.46 18.59
N MET A 65 4.53 10.65 18.90
CA MET A 65 3.22 10.79 19.53
C MET A 65 2.13 10.24 18.58
N ILE A 66 2.12 10.71 17.33
CA ILE A 66 1.13 10.32 16.32
C ILE A 66 1.21 8.82 16.04
N LEU A 67 2.42 8.27 15.94
CA LEU A 67 2.66 6.84 15.73
C LEU A 67 2.08 6.00 16.88
N LYS A 68 2.35 6.36 18.13
CA LYS A 68 1.86 5.63 19.31
C LYS A 68 0.34 5.70 19.41
N ILE A 69 -0.24 6.89 19.26
CA ILE A 69 -1.69 7.08 19.27
C ILE A 69 -2.33 6.28 18.13
N GLY A 70 -1.80 6.36 16.93
CA GLY A 70 -2.31 5.65 15.75
C GLY A 70 -2.32 4.13 15.93
N LEU A 71 -1.23 3.54 16.44
CA LEU A 71 -1.15 2.10 16.69
C LEU A 71 -2.15 1.65 17.77
N LEU A 72 -2.27 2.40 18.88
CA LEU A 72 -3.22 2.09 19.95
C LEU A 72 -4.67 2.17 19.44
N LEU A 73 -5.03 3.25 18.76
CA LEU A 73 -6.37 3.41 18.20
C LEU A 73 -6.68 2.33 17.14
N THR A 74 -5.69 1.95 16.34
CA THR A 74 -5.85 0.85 15.37
C THR A 74 -6.08 -0.49 16.05
N ALA A 75 -5.39 -0.76 17.18
CA ALA A 75 -5.63 -1.96 17.96
C ALA A 75 -7.06 -2.02 18.54
N ILE A 76 -7.54 -0.89 19.07
CA ILE A 76 -8.93 -0.74 19.55
C ILE A 76 -9.91 -0.96 18.40
N ALA A 77 -9.68 -0.31 17.25
CA ALA A 77 -10.54 -0.43 16.08
C ALA A 77 -10.57 -1.87 15.53
N ALA A 78 -9.43 -2.56 15.54
CA ALA A 78 -9.37 -3.98 15.15
C ALA A 78 -10.17 -4.86 16.12
N PHE A 79 -10.12 -4.59 17.42
CA PHE A 79 -10.92 -5.30 18.43
C PHE A 79 -12.42 -5.05 18.23
N LEU A 80 -12.84 -3.83 17.91
CA LEU A 80 -14.26 -3.50 17.74
C LEU A 80 -14.90 -4.25 16.56
N GLN A 81 -14.14 -4.76 15.59
CA GLN A 81 -14.67 -5.61 14.52
C GLN A 81 -15.27 -6.93 15.04
N VAL A 82 -14.84 -7.40 16.23
CA VAL A 82 -15.40 -8.61 16.86
C VAL A 82 -16.90 -8.46 17.14
N PHE A 83 -17.40 -7.24 17.30
CA PHE A 83 -18.79 -6.93 17.55
C PHE A 83 -19.61 -6.65 16.29
N ALA A 84 -19.07 -6.92 15.09
CA ALA A 84 -19.84 -6.84 13.86
C ALA A 84 -20.81 -8.03 13.76
N PHE A 85 -22.09 -7.76 13.67
CA PHE A 85 -23.15 -8.77 13.61
C PHE A 85 -24.07 -8.63 12.38
N ASN A 86 -23.83 -7.64 11.54
CA ASN A 86 -24.47 -7.45 10.24
C ASN A 86 -23.59 -6.58 9.33
N THR A 87 -23.98 -6.43 8.07
CA THR A 87 -23.22 -5.67 7.05
C THR A 87 -23.00 -4.21 7.47
N ILE A 88 -23.99 -3.54 8.07
CA ILE A 88 -23.89 -2.13 8.48
C ILE A 88 -22.87 -1.97 9.62
N THR A 89 -22.93 -2.80 10.66
CA THR A 89 -21.99 -2.75 11.77
C THR A 89 -20.57 -3.15 11.34
N LEU A 90 -20.44 -4.05 10.38
CA LEU A 90 -19.18 -4.38 9.75
C LEU A 90 -18.63 -3.16 9.01
N GLU A 91 -19.44 -2.50 8.18
CA GLU A 91 -19.02 -1.31 7.43
C GLU A 91 -18.57 -0.18 8.37
N ILE A 92 -19.34 0.13 9.41
CA ILE A 92 -18.98 1.15 10.42
C ILE A 92 -17.63 0.80 11.07
N SER A 93 -17.44 -0.47 11.47
CA SER A 93 -16.18 -0.92 12.07
C SER A 93 -15.00 -0.84 11.10
N ARG A 94 -15.22 -1.09 9.80
CA ARG A 94 -14.22 -0.96 8.73
C ARG A 94 -13.85 0.50 8.47
N ILE A 95 -14.83 1.41 8.45
CA ILE A 95 -14.57 2.86 8.36
C ILE A 95 -13.72 3.31 9.54
N PHE A 96 -14.09 2.92 10.76
CA PHE A 96 -13.35 3.28 11.97
C PHE A 96 -11.92 2.71 11.96
N LEU A 97 -11.75 1.45 11.55
CA LEU A 97 -10.43 0.85 11.38
C LEU A 97 -9.60 1.60 10.33
N GLY A 98 -10.19 1.98 9.19
CA GLY A 98 -9.52 2.74 8.14
C GLY A 98 -9.02 4.11 8.63
N LEU A 99 -9.88 4.83 9.38
CA LEU A 99 -9.48 6.10 10.00
C LEU A 99 -8.30 5.93 10.97
N CYS A 100 -8.34 4.92 11.82
CA CYS A 100 -7.27 4.66 12.79
C CYS A 100 -5.98 4.17 12.11
N ALA A 101 -6.10 3.25 11.15
CA ALA A 101 -4.96 2.67 10.43
C ALA A 101 -4.21 3.69 9.55
N GLY A 102 -4.85 4.78 9.14
CA GLY A 102 -4.20 5.85 8.39
C GLY A 102 -3.34 6.80 9.24
N ILE A 103 -3.46 6.76 10.57
CA ILE A 103 -2.78 7.71 11.46
C ILE A 103 -1.26 7.48 11.50
N TYR A 104 -0.81 6.24 11.70
CA TYR A 104 0.58 5.94 12.05
C TYR A 104 1.55 5.69 10.87
N PRO A 105 1.14 5.20 9.67
CA PRO A 105 2.09 4.70 8.67
C PRO A 105 3.04 5.78 8.15
N SER A 106 2.52 6.99 7.88
CA SER A 106 3.32 8.10 7.39
C SER A 106 4.33 8.59 8.43
N ALA A 107 3.93 8.62 9.70
CA ALA A 107 4.79 8.98 10.82
C ALA A 107 5.89 7.92 11.03
N LEU A 108 5.55 6.62 10.94
CA LEU A 108 6.49 5.52 11.08
C LEU A 108 7.53 5.52 9.94
N LEU A 109 7.08 5.74 8.71
CA LEU A 109 7.95 5.81 7.55
C LEU A 109 8.93 6.99 7.63
N ALA A 110 8.43 8.16 8.02
CA ALA A 110 9.26 9.35 8.22
C ALA A 110 10.28 9.15 9.35
N TYR A 111 9.87 8.52 10.46
CA TYR A 111 10.76 8.15 11.57
C TYR A 111 11.90 7.24 11.10
N VAL A 112 11.60 6.19 10.33
CA VAL A 112 12.60 5.25 9.79
C VAL A 112 13.57 5.94 8.85
N TYR A 113 13.07 6.82 8.00
CA TYR A 113 13.95 7.54 7.08
C TYR A 113 14.92 8.48 7.81
N GLU A 114 14.50 9.07 8.93
CA GLU A 114 15.38 9.94 9.73
C GLU A 114 16.39 9.18 10.58
N THR A 115 16.04 7.97 11.03
CA THR A 115 16.92 7.18 11.91
C THR A 115 17.90 6.29 11.14
N ASP A 116 17.45 5.58 10.12
CA ASP A 116 18.25 4.51 9.47
C ASP A 116 18.39 4.70 7.95
N LYS A 117 17.53 5.51 7.32
CA LYS A 117 17.43 5.70 5.85
C LYS A 117 17.23 4.41 5.04
N LYS A 118 17.09 3.25 5.68
CA LYS A 118 16.91 1.92 5.05
C LYS A 118 15.43 1.62 4.81
N VAL A 119 14.82 2.38 3.91
CA VAL A 119 13.39 2.28 3.57
C VAL A 119 13.06 0.93 2.95
N GLY A 120 13.93 0.39 2.10
CA GLY A 120 13.75 -0.91 1.48
C GLY A 120 13.69 -2.04 2.50
N LYS A 121 14.67 -2.09 3.42
CA LYS A 121 14.67 -3.04 4.53
C LYS A 121 13.42 -2.88 5.40
N PHE A 122 13.03 -1.67 5.72
CA PHE A 122 11.81 -1.41 6.50
C PHE A 122 10.56 -1.92 5.77
N SER A 123 10.41 -1.58 4.49
CA SER A 123 9.26 -1.97 3.68
C SER A 123 9.18 -3.48 3.47
N SER A 124 10.32 -4.18 3.37
CA SER A 124 10.35 -5.64 3.23
C SER A 124 9.68 -6.36 4.42
N TYR A 125 9.85 -5.85 5.64
CA TYR A 125 9.16 -6.39 6.81
C TYR A 125 7.64 -6.17 6.73
N GLY A 126 7.18 -5.12 6.05
CA GLY A 126 5.75 -4.95 5.73
C GLY A 126 5.22 -6.06 4.83
N SER A 127 5.95 -6.40 3.77
CA SER A 127 5.58 -7.51 2.87
C SER A 127 5.60 -8.85 3.58
N LEU A 128 6.60 -9.10 4.43
CA LEU A 128 6.65 -10.32 5.24
C LEU A 128 5.44 -10.40 6.19
N GLY A 129 5.12 -9.30 6.87
CA GLY A 129 3.94 -9.20 7.73
C GLY A 129 2.65 -9.47 6.97
N PHE A 130 2.49 -8.88 5.78
CA PHE A 130 1.35 -9.15 4.90
C PHE A 130 1.20 -10.64 4.59
N GLY A 131 2.27 -11.32 4.19
CA GLY A 131 2.26 -12.75 3.91
C GLY A 131 1.90 -13.60 5.14
N ILE A 132 2.47 -13.29 6.31
CA ILE A 132 2.17 -13.99 7.57
C ILE A 132 0.70 -13.78 7.95
N GLY A 133 0.19 -12.55 7.90
CA GLY A 133 -1.18 -12.23 8.28
C GLY A 133 -2.21 -12.91 7.40
N THR A 134 -2.02 -12.86 6.08
CA THR A 134 -2.94 -13.53 5.12
C THR A 134 -2.90 -15.05 5.26
N PHE A 135 -1.72 -15.64 5.47
CA PHE A 135 -1.59 -17.08 5.68
C PHE A 135 -2.30 -17.53 6.97
N LEU A 136 -2.07 -16.84 8.08
CA LEU A 136 -2.69 -17.16 9.38
C LEU A 136 -4.21 -16.96 9.32
N ALA A 137 -4.71 -15.93 8.64
CA ALA A 137 -6.14 -15.73 8.47
C ALA A 137 -6.80 -16.88 7.69
N GLY A 138 -6.17 -17.33 6.59
CA GLY A 138 -6.63 -18.49 5.84
C GLY A 138 -6.59 -19.79 6.63
N LEU A 139 -5.60 -19.96 7.51
CA LEU A 139 -5.45 -21.15 8.35
C LEU A 139 -6.50 -21.18 9.48
N VAL A 140 -6.78 -20.05 10.13
CA VAL A 140 -7.75 -19.95 11.24
C VAL A 140 -9.18 -20.07 10.73
N GLY A 141 -9.54 -19.37 9.64
CA GLY A 141 -10.85 -19.46 9.01
C GLY A 141 -12.06 -18.95 9.82
N VAL A 142 -11.87 -18.52 11.06
CA VAL A 142 -12.93 -18.07 11.99
C VAL A 142 -12.82 -16.56 12.21
N TYR A 143 -13.77 -15.78 11.71
CA TYR A 143 -13.69 -14.32 11.62
C TYR A 143 -13.40 -13.61 12.93
N TYR A 144 -14.14 -13.91 14.01
CA TYR A 144 -13.93 -13.24 15.29
C TYR A 144 -12.56 -13.56 15.90
N GLN A 145 -12.02 -14.76 15.68
CA GLN A 145 -10.67 -15.13 16.13
C GLN A 145 -9.61 -14.36 15.36
N ILE A 146 -9.82 -14.15 14.05
CA ILE A 146 -8.93 -13.35 13.20
C ILE A 146 -8.95 -11.89 13.64
N PHE A 147 -10.11 -11.33 13.97
CA PHE A 147 -10.20 -9.95 14.46
C PHE A 147 -9.54 -9.78 15.81
N LEU A 148 -9.73 -10.75 16.73
CA LEU A 148 -9.07 -10.76 18.02
C LEU A 148 -7.55 -10.91 17.87
N PHE A 149 -7.08 -11.82 17.01
CA PHE A 149 -5.67 -11.96 16.65
C PHE A 149 -5.09 -10.65 16.12
N SER A 150 -5.79 -10.00 15.19
CA SER A 150 -5.38 -8.70 14.62
C SER A 150 -5.26 -7.62 15.69
N ALA A 151 -6.23 -7.55 16.61
CA ALA A 151 -6.21 -6.59 17.73
C ALA A 151 -5.00 -6.84 18.66
N VAL A 152 -4.76 -8.10 19.04
CA VAL A 152 -3.63 -8.47 19.91
C VAL A 152 -2.29 -8.17 19.23
N VAL A 153 -2.11 -8.55 17.97
CA VAL A 153 -0.86 -8.32 17.23
C VAL A 153 -0.62 -6.81 17.04
N MET A 154 -1.68 -6.04 16.76
CA MET A 154 -1.56 -4.59 16.66
C MET A 154 -1.24 -3.94 18.02
N PHE A 155 -1.81 -4.45 19.12
CA PHE A 155 -1.47 -3.99 20.46
C PHE A 155 0.00 -4.31 20.82
N VAL A 156 0.51 -5.49 20.44
CA VAL A 156 1.93 -5.81 20.58
C VAL A 156 2.80 -4.86 19.75
N ALA A 157 2.38 -4.49 18.53
CA ALA A 157 3.07 -3.49 17.74
C ALA A 157 3.12 -2.13 18.46
N PHE A 158 2.04 -1.71 19.12
CA PHE A 158 2.02 -0.52 19.98
C PHE A 158 3.02 -0.63 21.13
N LEU A 159 3.05 -1.75 21.85
CA LEU A 159 4.01 -1.96 22.96
C LEU A 159 5.46 -1.89 22.48
N VAL A 160 5.78 -2.47 21.32
CA VAL A 160 7.11 -2.34 20.69
C VAL A 160 7.40 -0.89 20.34
N ALA A 161 6.42 -0.15 19.86
CA ALA A 161 6.57 1.25 19.48
C ALA A 161 6.83 2.18 20.67
N LEU A 162 6.42 1.80 21.90
CA LEU A 162 6.76 2.54 23.12
C LEU A 162 8.28 2.61 23.35
N HIS A 163 9.01 1.60 22.90
CA HIS A 163 10.46 1.46 23.06
C HIS A 163 11.27 2.00 21.86
N LEU A 164 10.63 2.73 20.95
CA LEU A 164 11.35 3.43 19.86
C LEU A 164 12.20 4.55 20.45
N GLU A 165 13.41 4.71 19.91
CA GLU A 165 14.38 5.71 20.36
C GLU A 165 13.86 7.12 20.14
N GLU A 166 14.28 8.04 21.03
CA GLU A 166 14.00 9.46 20.85
C GLU A 166 14.90 10.03 19.77
N ILE A 167 14.27 10.71 18.82
CA ILE A 167 14.98 11.47 17.79
C ILE A 167 14.69 12.95 17.99
N LYS A 168 15.66 13.79 17.62
CA LYS A 168 15.45 15.23 17.59
C LYS A 168 14.51 15.56 16.41
N GLU A 169 13.24 15.66 16.72
CA GLU A 169 12.21 15.94 15.71
C GLU A 169 12.24 17.43 15.34
N THR A 170 12.38 17.71 14.03
CA THR A 170 12.24 19.07 13.52
C THR A 170 10.78 19.29 13.16
N ARG A 171 10.05 19.99 14.04
CA ARG A 171 8.65 20.37 13.77
C ARG A 171 8.59 21.39 12.64
N GLN A 172 7.66 21.19 11.72
CA GLN A 172 7.52 22.01 10.52
C GLN A 172 6.16 22.71 10.50
N LYS A 173 6.12 23.95 10.04
CA LYS A 173 4.85 24.63 9.74
C LYS A 173 4.38 24.24 8.34
N VAL A 174 3.46 23.29 8.26
CA VAL A 174 2.92 22.79 6.98
C VAL A 174 1.48 23.29 6.83
N PRO A 175 1.09 23.96 5.72
CA PRO A 175 -0.29 24.37 5.48
C PRO A 175 -1.19 23.14 5.31
N PHE A 176 -2.51 23.31 5.52
CA PHE A 176 -3.47 22.20 5.36
C PHE A 176 -3.46 21.68 3.92
N PHE A 177 -3.39 22.57 2.93
CA PHE A 177 -3.21 22.21 1.52
C PHE A 177 -1.75 22.45 1.11
N PRO A 178 -0.87 21.44 1.18
CA PRO A 178 0.57 21.62 0.93
C PRO A 178 0.88 21.57 -0.58
N VAL A 179 0.35 22.53 -1.32
CA VAL A 179 0.48 22.62 -2.79
C VAL A 179 1.95 22.58 -3.24
N LYS A 180 2.86 23.18 -2.47
CA LYS A 180 4.30 23.18 -2.77
C LYS A 180 4.87 21.75 -2.72
N VAL A 181 4.50 20.97 -1.70
CA VAL A 181 4.91 19.57 -1.55
C VAL A 181 4.35 18.72 -2.71
N PHE A 182 3.06 18.91 -3.04
CA PHE A 182 2.45 18.21 -4.16
C PHE A 182 3.14 18.54 -5.49
N LYS A 183 3.36 19.82 -5.80
CA LYS A 183 4.04 20.25 -7.04
C LYS A 183 5.46 19.70 -7.13
N ARG A 184 6.22 19.68 -6.02
CA ARG A 184 7.60 19.15 -5.96
C ARG A 184 7.64 17.65 -6.26
N ASN A 185 6.62 16.91 -5.87
CA ASN A 185 6.55 15.46 -6.03
C ASN A 185 5.55 15.03 -7.13
N PHE A 186 5.03 15.98 -7.92
CA PHE A 186 4.07 15.73 -8.98
C PHE A 186 4.47 14.54 -9.88
N PRO A 187 5.75 14.42 -10.32
CA PRO A 187 6.16 13.31 -11.17
C PRO A 187 5.79 11.95 -10.60
N ILE A 188 6.06 11.73 -9.31
CA ILE A 188 5.82 10.42 -8.71
C ILE A 188 4.37 10.24 -8.25
N TYR A 189 3.71 11.26 -7.69
CA TYR A 189 2.34 11.11 -7.21
C TYR A 189 1.37 10.79 -8.34
N VAL A 190 1.47 11.49 -9.46
CA VAL A 190 0.59 11.25 -10.59
C VAL A 190 0.95 9.96 -11.31
N SER A 191 2.23 9.71 -11.54
CA SER A 191 2.66 8.52 -12.27
C SER A 191 2.34 7.23 -11.54
N ILE A 192 2.58 7.18 -10.22
CA ILE A 192 2.25 5.99 -9.42
C ILE A 192 0.73 5.80 -9.31
N MET A 193 -0.06 6.89 -9.32
CA MET A 193 -1.51 6.82 -9.34
C MET A 193 -1.98 6.03 -10.57
N PHE A 194 -1.52 6.37 -11.77
CA PHE A 194 -1.86 5.64 -12.98
C PHE A 194 -1.45 4.17 -12.90
N ARG A 195 -0.16 3.91 -12.63
CA ARG A 195 0.33 2.53 -12.58
C ARG A 195 -0.37 1.69 -11.51
N HIS A 196 -0.61 2.27 -10.33
CA HIS A 196 -1.23 1.54 -9.23
C HIS A 196 -2.72 1.31 -9.46
N THR A 197 -3.41 2.23 -10.15
CA THR A 197 -4.77 2.00 -10.66
C THR A 197 -4.79 0.79 -11.59
N GLY A 198 -3.90 0.72 -12.59
CA GLY A 198 -3.78 -0.43 -13.48
C GLY A 198 -3.50 -1.74 -12.72
N ALA A 199 -2.61 -1.72 -11.73
CA ALA A 199 -2.35 -2.88 -10.89
C ALA A 199 -3.60 -3.33 -10.12
N ASN A 200 -4.36 -2.41 -9.54
CA ASN A 200 -5.58 -2.75 -8.79
C ASN A 200 -6.73 -3.22 -9.68
N MET A 201 -6.78 -2.79 -10.96
CA MET A 201 -7.69 -3.40 -11.94
C MET A 201 -7.44 -4.90 -12.07
N ILE A 202 -6.17 -5.32 -12.10
CA ILE A 202 -5.81 -6.74 -12.17
C ILE A 202 -6.10 -7.42 -10.83
N TRP A 203 -5.69 -6.83 -9.71
CA TRP A 203 -5.83 -7.45 -8.39
C TRP A 203 -7.27 -7.76 -7.99
N VAL A 204 -8.25 -6.94 -8.41
CA VAL A 204 -9.67 -7.17 -8.10
C VAL A 204 -10.23 -8.41 -8.79
N ILE A 205 -9.74 -8.75 -9.98
CA ILE A 205 -10.18 -9.92 -10.77
C ILE A 205 -9.22 -11.12 -10.65
N TYR A 206 -8.08 -10.94 -9.97
CA TYR A 206 -6.96 -11.89 -10.05
C TYR A 206 -7.27 -13.27 -9.48
N THR A 207 -8.01 -13.33 -8.37
CA THR A 207 -8.43 -14.61 -7.78
C THR A 207 -9.37 -15.39 -8.69
N LEU A 208 -10.29 -14.69 -9.37
CA LEU A 208 -11.23 -15.28 -10.34
C LEU A 208 -10.46 -15.77 -11.57
N PHE A 209 -9.51 -14.99 -12.06
CA PHE A 209 -8.64 -15.38 -13.15
C PHE A 209 -7.82 -16.64 -12.81
N LEU A 210 -7.21 -16.71 -11.62
CA LEU A 210 -6.49 -17.92 -11.19
C LEU A 210 -7.42 -19.14 -11.07
N ALA A 211 -8.63 -18.95 -10.56
CA ALA A 211 -9.62 -20.04 -10.50
C ALA A 211 -10.01 -20.52 -11.89
N SER A 212 -10.16 -19.63 -12.88
CA SER A 212 -10.44 -20.00 -14.27
C SER A 212 -9.28 -20.79 -14.93
N LEU A 213 -8.05 -20.64 -14.42
CA LEU A 213 -6.87 -21.42 -14.81
C LEU A 213 -6.75 -22.75 -14.03
N GLY A 214 -7.77 -23.13 -13.25
CA GLY A 214 -7.82 -24.38 -12.48
C GLY A 214 -7.11 -24.33 -11.12
N ALA A 215 -6.80 -23.15 -10.58
CA ALA A 215 -6.20 -23.03 -9.26
C ALA A 215 -7.23 -23.25 -8.15
N SER A 216 -6.92 -24.14 -7.19
CA SER A 216 -7.69 -24.27 -5.95
C SER A 216 -7.43 -23.07 -5.02
N PRO A 217 -8.28 -22.79 -4.01
CA PRO A 217 -8.05 -21.72 -3.05
C PRO A 217 -6.67 -21.80 -2.35
N LEU A 218 -6.20 -23.00 -2.04
CA LEU A 218 -4.86 -23.22 -1.47
C LEU A 218 -3.76 -22.78 -2.45
N ILE A 219 -3.89 -23.12 -3.72
CA ILE A 219 -2.91 -22.73 -4.76
C ILE A 219 -2.93 -21.23 -4.97
N ILE A 220 -4.10 -20.59 -4.97
CA ILE A 220 -4.24 -19.14 -5.03
C ILE A 220 -3.48 -18.50 -3.88
N GLY A 221 -3.71 -18.96 -2.64
CA GLY A 221 -2.97 -18.48 -1.45
C GLY A 221 -1.46 -18.67 -1.56
N ALA A 222 -1.00 -19.81 -2.10
CA ALA A 222 0.42 -20.08 -2.32
C ALA A 222 1.04 -19.11 -3.36
N ILE A 223 0.33 -18.78 -4.42
CA ILE A 223 0.77 -17.81 -5.44
C ILE A 223 0.92 -16.42 -4.83
N TYR A 224 -0.02 -15.98 -3.98
CA TYR A 224 0.12 -14.73 -3.23
C TYR A 224 1.29 -14.75 -2.25
N ALA A 225 1.52 -15.88 -1.56
CA ALA A 225 2.65 -16.04 -0.65
C ALA A 225 4.00 -15.96 -1.39
N ILE A 226 4.13 -16.55 -2.58
CA ILE A 226 5.30 -16.41 -3.44
C ILE A 226 5.58 -14.94 -3.72
N ASN A 227 4.57 -14.15 -4.08
CA ASN A 227 4.73 -12.72 -4.30
C ASN A 227 5.26 -12.00 -3.06
N ALA A 228 4.69 -12.26 -1.88
CA ALA A 228 5.11 -11.63 -0.63
C ALA A 228 6.56 -11.98 -0.24
N VAL A 229 6.97 -13.23 -0.41
CA VAL A 229 8.34 -13.68 -0.13
C VAL A 229 9.35 -13.00 -1.06
N PHE A 230 9.07 -12.95 -2.36
CA PHE A 230 9.96 -12.27 -3.31
C PHE A 230 9.99 -10.76 -3.09
N GLN A 231 8.88 -10.12 -2.72
CA GLN A 231 8.89 -8.71 -2.30
C GLN A 231 9.80 -8.51 -1.08
N PHE A 232 9.70 -9.37 -0.06
CA PHE A 232 10.58 -9.30 1.11
C PHE A 232 12.06 -9.33 0.71
N VAL A 233 12.42 -10.22 -0.21
CA VAL A 233 13.81 -10.34 -0.70
C VAL A 233 14.22 -9.11 -1.50
N PHE A 234 13.46 -8.75 -2.53
CA PHE A 234 13.85 -7.66 -3.46
C PHE A 234 13.91 -6.29 -2.78
N MET A 235 12.99 -5.97 -1.87
CA MET A 235 12.99 -4.69 -1.18
C MET A 235 14.26 -4.45 -0.35
N GLN A 236 14.89 -5.51 0.18
CA GLN A 236 16.13 -5.37 0.95
C GLN A 236 17.30 -4.87 0.12
N PHE A 237 17.31 -5.16 -1.18
CA PHE A 237 18.35 -4.70 -2.10
C PHE A 237 18.11 -3.27 -2.59
N CYS A 238 16.89 -2.76 -2.54
CA CYS A 238 16.52 -1.43 -3.06
C CYS A 238 17.25 -0.28 -2.35
N ASP A 239 17.68 -0.46 -1.10
CA ASP A 239 18.38 0.59 -0.36
C ASP A 239 19.74 0.98 -1.00
N ARG A 240 20.33 0.08 -1.80
CA ARG A 240 21.62 0.29 -2.48
C ARG A 240 21.53 1.21 -3.71
N TYR A 241 20.32 1.46 -4.22
CA TYR A 241 20.13 2.16 -5.48
C TYR A 241 19.44 3.51 -5.26
N HIS A 242 19.64 4.45 -6.17
CA HIS A 242 18.94 5.74 -6.17
C HIS A 242 17.44 5.60 -6.49
N SER A 243 16.65 6.57 -6.06
CA SER A 243 15.18 6.54 -6.21
C SER A 243 14.71 6.48 -7.67
N ALA A 244 15.24 7.33 -8.55
CA ALA A 244 14.77 7.41 -9.94
C ALA A 244 15.00 6.12 -10.76
N PRO A 245 16.19 5.47 -10.77
CA PRO A 245 16.37 4.17 -11.41
C PRO A 245 15.43 3.09 -10.90
N LEU A 246 15.19 3.02 -9.58
CA LEU A 246 14.25 2.05 -9.00
C LEU A 246 12.83 2.24 -9.55
N ILE A 247 12.36 3.50 -9.65
CA ILE A 247 11.06 3.83 -10.20
C ILE A 247 10.95 3.39 -11.67
N VAL A 248 11.97 3.68 -12.47
CA VAL A 248 12.01 3.29 -13.89
C VAL A 248 11.94 1.77 -14.05
N VAL A 249 12.76 1.03 -13.29
CA VAL A 249 12.72 -0.45 -13.30
C VAL A 249 11.35 -0.96 -12.89
N GLY A 250 10.74 -0.38 -11.85
CA GLY A 250 9.42 -0.76 -11.38
C GLY A 250 8.32 -0.55 -12.42
N PHE A 251 8.37 0.55 -13.19
CA PHE A 251 7.45 0.77 -14.31
C PHE A 251 7.66 -0.22 -15.44
N ILE A 252 8.91 -0.41 -15.90
CA ILE A 252 9.24 -1.34 -16.98
C ILE A 252 8.79 -2.76 -16.61
N MET A 253 9.13 -3.23 -15.40
CA MET A 253 8.71 -4.56 -14.94
C MET A 253 7.19 -4.69 -14.86
N SER A 254 6.46 -3.64 -14.46
CA SER A 254 4.99 -3.63 -14.43
C SER A 254 4.40 -3.76 -15.84
N ILE A 255 4.91 -2.96 -16.80
CA ILE A 255 4.48 -2.95 -18.21
C ILE A 255 4.71 -4.31 -18.87
N LEU A 256 5.78 -5.00 -18.51
CA LEU A 256 6.07 -6.35 -19.02
C LEU A 256 5.21 -7.41 -18.32
N THR A 257 4.95 -7.27 -17.01
CA THR A 257 4.23 -8.28 -16.22
C THR A 257 2.73 -8.29 -16.53
N PHE A 258 2.09 -7.13 -16.64
CA PHE A 258 0.63 -7.09 -16.81
C PHE A 258 0.14 -7.87 -18.04
N PRO A 259 0.71 -7.70 -19.24
CA PRO A 259 0.33 -8.51 -20.38
C PRO A 259 0.83 -9.96 -20.28
N SER A 260 1.90 -10.26 -19.54
CA SER A 260 2.41 -11.62 -19.42
C SER A 260 1.42 -12.58 -18.72
N TYR A 261 0.51 -12.07 -17.90
CA TYR A 261 -0.55 -12.87 -17.31
C TYR A 261 -1.45 -13.51 -18.36
N THR A 262 -1.67 -12.87 -19.51
CA THR A 262 -2.53 -13.37 -20.59
C THR A 262 -1.93 -14.58 -21.33
N LEU A 263 -0.64 -14.86 -21.13
CA LEU A 263 0.05 -16.01 -21.73
C LEU A 263 -0.20 -17.32 -20.97
N ALA A 264 -0.74 -17.23 -19.77
CA ALA A 264 -0.97 -18.40 -18.93
C ALA A 264 -2.25 -19.12 -19.35
N THR A 265 -2.14 -20.43 -19.56
CA THR A 265 -3.26 -21.36 -19.83
C THR A 265 -3.53 -22.29 -18.65
N ILE A 266 -2.63 -22.35 -17.69
CA ILE A 266 -2.76 -23.08 -16.43
C ILE A 266 -2.06 -22.31 -15.30
N TYR A 267 -2.56 -22.44 -14.09
CA TYR A 267 -2.18 -21.61 -12.93
C TYR A 267 -0.67 -21.56 -12.61
N TRP A 268 0.07 -22.63 -12.79
CA TRP A 268 1.51 -22.64 -12.45
C TRP A 268 2.37 -21.78 -13.40
N GLN A 269 1.90 -21.51 -14.62
CA GLN A 269 2.58 -20.61 -15.57
C GLN A 269 2.57 -19.14 -15.11
N ILE A 270 1.75 -18.80 -14.12
CA ILE A 270 1.71 -17.48 -13.50
C ILE A 270 2.92 -17.20 -12.59
N ILE A 271 3.61 -18.23 -12.09
CA ILE A 271 4.69 -18.07 -11.10
C ILE A 271 5.79 -17.11 -11.57
N PRO A 272 6.33 -17.19 -12.81
CA PRO A 272 7.32 -16.22 -13.28
C PRO A 272 6.80 -14.77 -13.27
N ALA A 273 5.55 -14.56 -13.70
CA ALA A 273 4.92 -13.24 -13.68
C ALA A 273 4.72 -12.72 -12.23
N GLN A 274 4.46 -13.59 -11.26
CA GLN A 274 4.39 -13.24 -9.84
C GLN A 274 5.73 -12.78 -9.27
N ILE A 275 6.82 -13.40 -9.69
CA ILE A 275 8.17 -12.96 -9.32
C ILE A 275 8.48 -11.60 -9.96
N MET A 276 8.11 -11.42 -11.22
CA MET A 276 8.28 -10.15 -11.93
C MET A 276 7.48 -9.00 -11.27
N ILE A 277 6.22 -9.24 -10.90
CA ILE A 277 5.41 -8.19 -10.23
C ILE A 277 5.90 -7.91 -8.82
N ALA A 278 6.47 -8.89 -8.12
CA ALA A 278 7.13 -8.68 -6.83
C ALA A 278 8.35 -7.75 -6.98
N LEU A 279 9.17 -7.94 -8.00
CA LEU A 279 10.29 -7.04 -8.33
C LEU A 279 9.77 -5.65 -8.73
N ALA A 280 8.74 -5.60 -9.58
CA ALA A 280 8.12 -4.36 -10.04
C ALA A 280 7.61 -3.51 -8.87
N TRP A 281 6.85 -4.11 -7.96
CA TRP A 281 6.33 -3.41 -6.79
C TRP A 281 7.42 -3.01 -5.82
N SER A 282 8.39 -3.89 -5.54
CA SER A 282 9.49 -3.61 -4.63
C SER A 282 10.31 -2.40 -5.07
N THR A 283 10.68 -2.35 -6.33
CA THR A 283 11.48 -1.25 -6.88
C THR A 283 10.66 0.03 -6.99
N LEU A 284 9.42 -0.04 -7.47
CA LEU A 284 8.55 1.12 -7.61
C LEU A 284 8.18 1.73 -6.25
N TYR A 285 7.74 0.93 -5.30
CA TYR A 285 7.30 1.41 -3.99
C TYR A 285 8.45 2.01 -3.20
N VAL A 286 9.55 1.27 -3.04
CA VAL A 286 10.74 1.76 -2.32
C VAL A 286 11.34 2.97 -3.02
N GLY A 287 11.43 2.94 -4.36
CA GLY A 287 11.87 4.08 -5.16
C GLY A 287 10.99 5.32 -4.95
N SER A 288 9.66 5.15 -4.94
CA SER A 288 8.70 6.25 -4.72
C SER A 288 8.84 6.86 -3.32
N VAL A 289 8.96 6.01 -2.30
CA VAL A 289 9.17 6.48 -0.92
C VAL A 289 10.49 7.24 -0.80
N LYS A 290 11.59 6.68 -1.31
CA LYS A 290 12.90 7.36 -1.33
C LYS A 290 12.81 8.70 -2.07
N TYR A 291 12.16 8.74 -3.23
CA TYR A 291 11.98 9.94 -4.02
C TYR A 291 11.31 11.08 -3.26
N VAL A 292 10.21 10.79 -2.54
CA VAL A 292 9.52 11.81 -1.75
C VAL A 292 10.29 12.16 -0.47
N MET A 293 11.01 11.23 0.14
CA MET A 293 11.80 11.47 1.33
C MET A 293 13.06 12.30 1.06
N GLU A 294 13.72 12.08 -0.07
CA GLU A 294 14.95 12.77 -0.46
C GLU A 294 14.69 14.24 -0.82
N ARG A 295 13.52 14.55 -1.40
CA ARG A 295 13.16 15.87 -1.94
C ARG A 295 12.42 16.79 -0.97
N ASN A 296 12.03 16.30 0.19
CA ASN A 296 11.19 17.08 1.13
C ASN A 296 11.77 17.10 2.53
N THR A 297 11.57 18.22 3.21
CA THR A 297 11.76 18.34 4.66
C THR A 297 10.50 17.86 5.40
N GLU A 298 9.32 18.07 4.79
CA GLU A 298 8.00 17.66 5.27
C GLU A 298 7.75 16.17 4.98
N LYS A 299 8.49 15.29 5.67
CA LYS A 299 8.54 13.85 5.35
C LYS A 299 7.23 13.12 5.64
N GLY A 300 6.59 13.42 6.77
CA GLY A 300 5.30 12.85 7.14
C GLY A 300 4.19 13.27 6.19
N THR A 301 4.16 14.55 5.81
CA THR A 301 3.23 15.09 4.81
C THR A 301 3.41 14.43 3.45
N SER A 302 4.66 14.31 2.99
CA SER A 302 4.99 13.69 1.70
C SER A 302 4.61 12.21 1.66
N ALA A 303 4.88 11.47 2.74
CA ALA A 303 4.46 10.09 2.89
C ALA A 303 2.93 9.94 2.97
N GLY A 304 2.26 10.84 3.68
CA GLY A 304 0.80 10.87 3.79
C GLY A 304 0.11 11.08 2.45
N ILE A 305 0.60 12.01 1.63
CA ILE A 305 0.10 12.23 0.27
C ILE A 305 0.35 10.98 -0.59
N LEU A 306 1.54 10.37 -0.52
CA LEU A 306 1.84 9.15 -1.28
C LEU A 306 0.87 8.01 -0.89
N GLN A 307 0.65 7.79 0.40
CA GLN A 307 -0.30 6.78 0.87
C GLN A 307 -1.73 7.08 0.43
N SER A 308 -2.13 8.35 0.46
CA SER A 308 -3.45 8.79 -0.03
C SER A 308 -3.61 8.53 -1.52
N VAL A 309 -2.58 8.80 -2.32
CA VAL A 309 -2.57 8.51 -3.77
C VAL A 309 -2.72 7.01 -4.03
N LEU A 310 -2.03 6.16 -3.26
CA LEU A 310 -2.18 4.69 -3.37
C LEU A 310 -3.59 4.23 -3.02
N SER A 311 -4.21 4.81 -1.98
CA SER A 311 -5.59 4.48 -1.59
C SER A 311 -6.61 4.88 -2.66
N VAL A 312 -6.49 6.09 -3.24
CA VAL A 312 -7.34 6.53 -4.37
C VAL A 312 -7.16 5.61 -5.58
N SER A 313 -5.91 5.23 -5.88
CA SER A 313 -5.61 4.30 -6.98
C SER A 313 -6.28 2.93 -6.77
N ALA A 314 -6.35 2.46 -5.52
CA ALA A 314 -7.01 1.19 -5.21
C ALA A 314 -8.52 1.27 -5.45
N ILE A 315 -9.17 2.37 -5.06
CA ILE A 315 -10.60 2.60 -5.32
C ILE A 315 -10.87 2.67 -6.82
N LEU A 316 -10.12 3.52 -7.55
CA LEU A 316 -10.29 3.67 -9.00
C LEU A 316 -10.00 2.36 -9.74
N GLY A 317 -8.96 1.64 -9.33
CA GLY A 317 -8.59 0.36 -9.94
C GLY A 317 -9.66 -0.70 -9.76
N ALA A 318 -10.25 -0.82 -8.57
CA ALA A 318 -11.32 -1.77 -8.32
C ALA A 318 -12.57 -1.49 -9.18
N LEU A 319 -12.98 -0.22 -9.28
CA LEU A 319 -14.13 0.18 -10.10
C LEU A 319 -13.87 -0.05 -11.60
N LEU A 320 -12.73 0.42 -12.10
CA LEU A 320 -12.39 0.26 -13.51
C LEU A 320 -12.11 -1.20 -13.88
N GLY A 321 -11.54 -1.98 -12.96
CA GLY A 321 -11.22 -3.39 -13.18
C GLY A 321 -12.44 -4.27 -13.34
N GLY A 322 -13.47 -4.07 -12.51
CA GLY A 322 -14.73 -4.79 -12.63
C GLY A 322 -15.43 -4.49 -13.97
N VAL A 323 -15.55 -3.20 -14.32
CA VAL A 323 -16.16 -2.79 -15.59
C VAL A 323 -15.35 -3.29 -16.80
N ALA A 324 -14.02 -3.20 -16.73
CA ALA A 324 -13.15 -3.65 -17.82
C ALA A 324 -13.23 -5.18 -18.02
N GLU A 325 -13.33 -5.93 -16.94
CA GLU A 325 -13.48 -7.39 -17.01
C GLU A 325 -14.83 -7.79 -17.62
N GLU A 326 -15.91 -7.13 -17.20
CA GLU A 326 -17.25 -7.39 -17.73
C GLU A 326 -17.34 -7.15 -19.25
N ILE A 327 -16.67 -6.09 -19.76
CA ILE A 327 -16.74 -5.70 -21.17
C ILE A 327 -15.72 -6.44 -22.04
N TYR A 328 -14.50 -6.63 -21.55
CA TYR A 328 -13.36 -7.12 -22.32
C TYR A 328 -12.78 -8.46 -21.83
N GLY A 329 -13.33 -9.04 -20.75
CA GLY A 329 -12.80 -10.22 -20.08
C GLY A 329 -11.45 -9.98 -19.37
N TYR A 330 -10.92 -11.03 -18.76
CA TYR A 330 -9.65 -10.96 -17.99
C TYR A 330 -8.48 -10.41 -18.81
N HIS A 331 -8.30 -10.89 -20.03
CA HIS A 331 -7.18 -10.46 -20.89
C HIS A 331 -7.29 -9.00 -21.30
N GLY A 332 -8.49 -8.54 -21.66
CA GLY A 332 -8.72 -7.14 -22.02
C GLY A 332 -8.47 -6.19 -20.85
N CYS A 333 -8.86 -6.59 -19.63
CA CYS A 333 -8.55 -5.84 -18.41
C CYS A 333 -7.03 -5.71 -18.19
N MET A 334 -6.25 -6.79 -18.40
CA MET A 334 -4.79 -6.79 -18.27
C MET A 334 -4.10 -5.90 -19.31
N TYR A 335 -4.59 -5.89 -20.55
CA TYR A 335 -4.08 -4.98 -21.60
C TYR A 335 -4.39 -3.52 -21.27
N LEU A 336 -5.60 -3.22 -20.81
CA LEU A 336 -5.97 -1.86 -20.41
C LEU A 336 -5.12 -1.38 -19.23
N ALA A 337 -4.90 -2.24 -18.23
CA ALA A 337 -4.00 -1.95 -17.11
C ALA A 337 -2.57 -1.66 -17.58
N THR A 338 -2.10 -2.37 -18.61
CA THR A 338 -0.79 -2.13 -19.25
C THR A 338 -0.73 -0.73 -19.87
N VAL A 339 -1.76 -0.35 -20.63
CA VAL A 339 -1.83 0.98 -21.26
C VAL A 339 -1.79 2.09 -20.20
N ILE A 340 -2.57 1.93 -19.13
CA ILE A 340 -2.59 2.89 -18.01
C ILE A 340 -1.20 2.97 -17.34
N ALA A 341 -0.49 1.85 -17.18
CA ALA A 341 0.85 1.84 -16.63
C ALA A 341 1.88 2.53 -17.55
N ILE A 342 1.76 2.36 -18.87
CA ILE A 342 2.58 3.07 -19.88
C ILE A 342 2.35 4.57 -19.76
N VAL A 343 1.10 5.04 -19.67
CA VAL A 343 0.78 6.46 -19.48
C VAL A 343 1.46 6.98 -18.20
N GLY A 344 1.36 6.26 -17.09
CA GLY A 344 2.04 6.63 -15.85
C GLY A 344 3.56 6.72 -16.02
N PHE A 345 4.18 5.79 -16.73
CA PHE A 345 5.62 5.80 -17.01
C PHE A 345 6.04 7.01 -17.86
N VAL A 346 5.31 7.30 -18.92
CA VAL A 346 5.58 8.47 -19.79
C VAL A 346 5.48 9.77 -18.99
N ILE A 347 4.44 9.91 -18.15
CA ILE A 347 4.29 11.06 -17.25
C ILE A 347 5.51 11.19 -16.34
N PHE A 348 5.98 10.09 -15.73
CA PHE A 348 7.16 10.11 -14.86
C PHE A 348 8.40 10.62 -15.61
N VAL A 349 8.71 10.00 -16.74
CA VAL A 349 9.94 10.33 -17.50
C VAL A 349 9.96 11.77 -17.98
N ILE A 350 8.81 12.27 -18.48
CA ILE A 350 8.72 13.65 -18.99
C ILE A 350 8.80 14.66 -17.84
N SER A 351 8.00 14.46 -16.80
CA SER A 351 7.88 15.43 -15.72
C SER A 351 9.12 15.44 -14.80
N ASP A 352 9.76 14.29 -14.53
CA ASP A 352 10.98 14.23 -13.74
C ASP A 352 12.16 14.91 -14.45
N ARG A 353 12.32 14.68 -15.76
CA ARG A 353 13.33 15.38 -16.59
C ARG A 353 13.12 16.90 -16.61
N TRP A 354 11.87 17.35 -16.75
CA TRP A 354 11.54 18.76 -16.76
C TRP A 354 11.84 19.41 -15.40
N MET A 355 11.49 18.77 -14.31
CA MET A 355 11.76 19.27 -12.97
C MET A 355 13.25 19.30 -12.61
N THR A 356 14.00 18.28 -13.00
CA THR A 356 15.46 18.23 -12.77
C THR A 356 16.17 19.35 -13.50
N LYS A 357 15.77 19.64 -14.75
CA LYS A 357 16.30 20.78 -15.51
C LYS A 357 15.96 22.14 -14.88
N ARG A 358 14.76 22.29 -14.30
CA ARG A 358 14.34 23.52 -13.64
C ARG A 358 15.09 23.76 -12.35
N MET A 359 15.22 22.74 -11.48
CA MET A 359 15.99 22.85 -10.23
C MET A 359 17.47 23.17 -10.49
N GLY A 360 18.06 22.60 -11.53
CA GLY A 360 19.42 22.93 -11.94
C GLY A 360 19.59 24.40 -12.38
N LYS A 361 18.58 24.98 -13.05
CA LYS A 361 18.58 26.42 -13.43
C LYS A 361 18.42 27.35 -12.22
N ASP A 362 17.53 27.00 -11.28
CA ASP A 362 17.30 27.78 -10.06
C ASP A 362 18.55 27.78 -9.15
N PHE A 363 19.30 26.67 -9.13
CA PHE A 363 20.56 26.56 -8.39
C PHE A 363 21.67 27.46 -9.00
N ILE A 364 21.78 27.52 -10.32
CA ILE A 364 22.73 28.38 -11.02
C ILE A 364 22.37 29.85 -10.85
N ALA A 365 21.07 30.19 -10.87
CA ALA A 365 20.58 31.56 -10.69
C ALA A 365 20.77 32.10 -9.26
N THR A 366 20.83 31.24 -8.26
CA THR A 366 21.07 31.63 -6.84
C THR A 366 22.56 31.64 -6.46
N SER A 367 23.43 31.14 -7.33
CA SER A 367 24.90 31.14 -7.14
C SER A 367 25.61 32.31 -7.88
N GLN A 368 24.87 33.15 -8.57
CA GLN A 368 25.28 34.42 -9.13
C GLN A 368 24.73 35.60 -8.30
#